data_e0fe4ffc9abf770018b5b49f7cc4ea64
#
_entry.id   e0fe4ffc9abf770018b5b49f7cc4ea64
#
_cell.length_a   1.000
_cell.length_b   1.000
_cell.length_c   1.000
_cell.angle_alpha   90.00
_cell.angle_beta   90.00
_cell.angle_gamma   90.00
#
_symmetry.space_group_name_H-M   'P 1'
#
loop_
_entity.id
_entity.type
_entity.pdbx_description
1 polymer ?
#
loop_
_entity_poly.entity_id
_entity_poly.type
_entity_poly.pdbx_seq_one_letter_code
_entity_poly.pdbx_strand_id
1 'polypeptide(L)'
;MAAGTCGDSGVAPPPGARFRLRPSSDSEPVHLEIAASATVARAESLLRSGDARWAIGAPRRGDGGFNAPWHWHIDPATVAFAEITIEACQATPSYIEQNLDYWLRFGQVCIMGVIEARER
;
A
#
# COMPACT_ATOMS: atom_id res chain seq x y z
N MET A 1 15.45 17.02 -25.04
CA MET A 1 15.17 16.91 -24.56
C MET A 1 14.95 16.57 -24.10
N ALA A 2 15.03 16.71 -23.98
CA ALA A 2 14.74 16.45 -23.32
C ALA A 2 14.42 16.37 -22.71
N ALA A 3 14.61 16.62 -22.90
CA ALA A 3 14.28 16.58 -22.17
C ALA A 3 13.96 16.30 -21.53
N GLY A 4 14.05 16.45 -21.64
CA GLY A 4 13.59 16.13 -21.01
C GLY A 4 13.69 15.81 -20.30
N THR A 5 14.05 15.73 -20.23
CA THR A 5 14.03 15.38 -19.51
C THR A 5 14.06 15.64 -18.65
N CYS A 6 14.65 15.95 -18.63
CA CYS A 6 14.69 16.24 -17.70
C CYS A 6 14.05 16.55 -17.18
N GLY A 7 13.96 16.61 -17.77
CA GLY A 7 13.15 17.05 -17.34
C GLY A 7 12.45 16.83 -16.49
N ASP A 8 12.43 16.28 -16.41
CA ASP A 8 11.80 16.13 -15.46
C ASP A 8 12.11 16.94 -14.47
N SER A 9 13.13 17.61 -14.53
CA SER A 9 13.48 18.48 -13.51
C SER A 9 12.37 19.38 -13.17
N GLY A 10 12.03 19.56 -11.94
CA GLY A 10 10.93 20.34 -11.50
C GLY A 10 9.54 19.77 -11.79
N VAL A 11 9.47 18.65 -12.44
CA VAL A 11 8.20 18.01 -12.74
C VAL A 11 7.94 16.94 -11.68
N ALA A 12 6.83 17.02 -11.01
CA ALA A 12 6.45 16.01 -10.02
C ALA A 12 6.23 14.68 -10.73
N PRO A 13 6.59 13.56 -10.08
CA PRO A 13 6.26 12.26 -10.64
C PRO A 13 4.75 12.13 -10.79
N PRO A 14 4.27 11.35 -11.74
CA PRO A 14 2.84 11.14 -11.86
C PRO A 14 2.31 10.51 -10.58
N PRO A 15 1.06 10.81 -10.21
CA PRO A 15 0.46 10.16 -9.05
C PRO A 15 0.46 8.65 -9.22
N GLY A 16 0.64 7.92 -8.16
CA GLY A 16 0.56 6.48 -8.16
C GLY A 16 -0.87 6.01 -8.37
N ALA A 17 -1.00 4.77 -8.76
CA ALA A 17 -2.30 4.15 -8.90
C ALA A 17 -2.83 3.77 -7.51
N ARG A 18 -4.13 3.91 -7.31
CA ARG A 18 -4.78 3.62 -6.03
C ARG A 18 -5.64 2.39 -6.14
N PHE A 19 -5.57 1.57 -5.10
CA PHE A 19 -6.34 0.33 -5.02
C PHE A 19 -6.96 0.20 -3.64
N ARG A 20 -8.12 -0.46 -3.58
CA ARG A 20 -8.75 -0.78 -2.31
C ARG A 20 -8.47 -2.23 -1.96
N LEU A 21 -7.89 -2.44 -0.78
CA LEU A 21 -7.62 -3.75 -0.23
C LEU A 21 -8.67 -4.08 0.81
N ARG A 22 -9.32 -5.24 0.66
CA ARG A 22 -10.23 -5.74 1.70
C ARG A 22 -9.43 -6.69 2.59
N PRO A 23 -9.13 -6.27 3.84
CA PRO A 23 -8.36 -7.13 4.74
C PRO A 23 -9.15 -8.37 5.14
N SER A 24 -8.45 -9.44 5.44
CA SER A 24 -9.09 -10.69 5.83
C SER A 24 -9.75 -10.61 7.20
N SER A 25 -9.27 -9.71 8.05
CA SER A 25 -9.67 -9.69 9.46
C SER A 25 -10.43 -8.44 9.88
N ASP A 26 -10.51 -7.42 9.02
CA ASP A 26 -11.20 -6.17 9.36
C ASP A 26 -12.26 -5.88 8.31
N SER A 27 -13.32 -5.19 8.71
CA SER A 27 -14.35 -4.79 7.77
C SER A 27 -13.99 -3.50 7.04
N GLU A 28 -13.16 -2.65 7.66
CA GLU A 28 -12.78 -1.38 7.07
C GLU A 28 -11.66 -1.59 6.05
N PRO A 29 -11.83 -1.15 4.80
CA PRO A 29 -10.79 -1.36 3.80
C PRO A 29 -9.55 -0.53 4.06
N VAL A 30 -8.43 -0.97 3.48
CA VAL A 30 -7.19 -0.22 3.43
C VAL A 30 -6.99 0.24 2.00
N HIS A 31 -6.65 1.52 1.83
CA HIS A 31 -6.41 2.08 0.51
C HIS A 31 -4.91 2.19 0.32
N LEU A 32 -4.44 1.69 -0.81
CA LEU A 32 -3.03 1.70 -1.17
C LEU A 32 -2.81 2.63 -2.34
N GLU A 33 -1.75 3.43 -2.29
CA GLU A 33 -1.26 4.11 -3.47
C GLU A 33 0.07 3.46 -3.84
N ILE A 34 0.24 3.11 -5.10
CA ILE A 34 1.39 2.32 -5.54
C ILE A 34 2.14 3.13 -6.59
N ALA A 35 3.42 3.42 -6.32
CA ALA A 35 4.22 4.27 -7.20
C ALA A 35 4.86 3.49 -8.35
N ALA A 36 5.33 2.27 -8.09
CA ALA A 36 6.09 1.51 -9.08
C ALA A 36 5.17 0.84 -10.09
N SER A 37 5.43 1.03 -11.38
CA SER A 37 4.56 0.49 -12.43
C SER A 37 4.48 -1.03 -12.41
N ALA A 38 5.57 -1.72 -12.08
CA ALA A 38 5.55 -3.17 -11.98
C ALA A 38 4.62 -3.64 -10.85
N THR A 39 4.59 -2.92 -9.73
CA THR A 39 3.71 -3.25 -8.63
C THR A 39 2.25 -2.92 -8.96
N VAL A 40 2.02 -1.86 -9.71
CA VAL A 40 0.68 -1.53 -10.22
C VAL A 40 0.17 -2.69 -11.07
N ALA A 41 1.00 -3.20 -11.98
CA ALA A 41 0.61 -4.34 -12.83
C ALA A 41 0.30 -5.57 -11.98
N ARG A 42 1.07 -5.79 -10.93
CA ARG A 42 0.83 -6.89 -10.01
C ARG A 42 -0.51 -6.74 -9.30
N ALA A 43 -0.82 -5.53 -8.83
CA ALA A 43 -2.10 -5.26 -8.16
C ALA A 43 -3.27 -5.49 -9.12
N GLU A 44 -3.13 -5.08 -10.37
CA GLU A 44 -4.16 -5.31 -11.38
C GLU A 44 -4.37 -6.80 -11.64
N SER A 45 -3.29 -7.56 -11.67
CA SER A 45 -3.38 -9.01 -11.80
C SER A 45 -4.12 -9.64 -10.62
N LEU A 46 -3.81 -9.20 -9.41
CA LEU A 46 -4.48 -9.69 -8.20
C LEU A 46 -5.96 -9.30 -8.17
N LEU A 47 -6.28 -8.11 -8.68
CA LEU A 47 -7.67 -7.68 -8.79
C LEU A 47 -8.45 -8.63 -9.71
N ARG A 48 -7.85 -9.03 -10.83
CA ARG A 48 -8.52 -9.93 -11.77
C ARG A 48 -8.66 -11.33 -11.21
N SER A 49 -7.64 -11.83 -10.51
CA SER A 49 -7.65 -13.21 -10.01
C SER A 49 -8.47 -13.36 -8.73
N GLY A 50 -8.57 -12.32 -7.94
CA GLY A 50 -9.23 -12.40 -6.63
C GLY A 50 -8.41 -13.12 -5.57
N ASP A 51 -7.12 -13.38 -5.83
CA ASP A 51 -6.28 -14.10 -4.87
C ASP A 51 -5.90 -13.21 -3.70
N ALA A 52 -5.91 -13.79 -2.51
CA ALA A 52 -5.43 -13.09 -1.32
C ALA A 52 -3.91 -13.09 -1.28
N ARG A 53 -3.34 -11.97 -0.85
CA ARG A 53 -1.89 -11.83 -0.73
C ARG A 53 -1.58 -10.95 0.47
N TRP A 54 -0.35 -11.06 0.96
CA TRP A 54 0.18 -10.12 1.95
C TRP A 54 0.55 -8.83 1.22
N ALA A 55 -0.12 -7.74 1.60
CA ALA A 55 0.30 -6.40 1.16
C ALA A 55 1.36 -5.91 2.14
N ILE A 56 2.53 -5.59 1.64
CA ILE A 56 3.70 -5.31 2.47
C ILE A 56 4.18 -3.89 2.17
N GLY A 57 4.63 -3.19 3.19
CA GLY A 57 5.27 -1.90 3.00
C GLY A 57 5.59 -1.20 4.29
N ALA A 58 6.18 -0.02 4.16
CA ALA A 58 6.59 0.78 5.30
C ALA A 58 5.43 1.68 5.73
N PRO A 59 5.01 1.61 6.99
CA PRO A 59 3.95 2.49 7.46
C PRO A 59 4.45 3.92 7.64
N ARG A 60 3.55 4.87 7.41
CA ARG A 60 3.79 6.28 7.63
C ARG A 60 2.63 6.86 8.41
N ARG A 61 2.89 7.89 9.20
CA ARG A 61 1.87 8.56 10.00
C ARG A 61 0.94 9.38 9.10
N GLY A 62 -0.33 9.43 9.47
CA GLY A 62 -1.35 10.16 8.70
C GLY A 62 -1.93 9.29 7.60
N ASP A 63 -3.03 9.74 7.01
CA ASP A 63 -3.71 8.96 5.99
C ASP A 63 -3.09 9.10 4.60
N GLY A 64 -2.09 9.96 4.45
CA GLY A 64 -1.42 10.16 3.18
C GLY A 64 -2.29 10.78 2.10
N GLY A 65 -3.50 11.19 2.43
CA GLY A 65 -4.45 11.72 1.47
C GLY A 65 -5.29 10.64 0.80
N PHE A 66 -5.14 9.37 1.18
CA PHE A 66 -5.87 8.30 0.49
C PHE A 66 -6.34 7.17 1.41
N ASN A 67 -5.87 7.09 2.66
CA ASN A 67 -6.18 5.93 3.50
C ASN A 67 -7.11 6.24 4.68
N ALA A 68 -7.88 7.34 4.62
CA ALA A 68 -8.86 7.60 5.67
C ALA A 68 -9.85 6.45 5.75
N PRO A 69 -10.36 6.08 6.93
CA PRO A 69 -10.24 6.80 8.20
C PRO A 69 -9.01 6.42 9.04
N TRP A 70 -8.11 5.60 8.49
CA TRP A 70 -6.92 5.20 9.24
C TRP A 70 -5.97 6.39 9.42
N HIS A 71 -5.26 6.41 10.53
CA HIS A 71 -4.29 7.46 10.82
C HIS A 71 -2.87 7.07 10.38
N TRP A 72 -2.79 6.15 9.46
CA TRP A 72 -1.54 5.66 8.87
C TRP A 72 -1.80 5.30 7.41
N HIS A 73 -0.73 5.14 6.67
CA HIS A 73 -0.79 4.66 5.29
C HIS A 73 0.52 3.93 4.99
N ILE A 74 0.54 3.14 3.94
CA ILE A 74 1.76 2.49 3.47
C ILE A 74 2.40 3.40 2.45
N ASP A 75 3.71 3.66 2.64
CA ASP A 75 4.48 4.49 1.71
C ASP A 75 4.35 3.91 0.30
N PRO A 76 3.85 4.70 -0.67
CA PRO A 76 3.61 4.20 -2.04
C PRO A 76 4.83 3.58 -2.72
N ALA A 77 6.03 4.03 -2.39
CA ALA A 77 7.25 3.53 -3.00
C ALA A 77 7.64 2.16 -2.45
N THR A 78 7.04 1.72 -1.35
CA THR A 78 7.45 0.49 -0.67
C THR A 78 6.47 -0.66 -0.82
N VAL A 79 5.33 -0.44 -1.48
CA VAL A 79 4.28 -1.47 -1.57
C VAL A 79 4.78 -2.66 -2.37
N ALA A 80 4.52 -3.86 -1.84
CA ALA A 80 4.79 -5.11 -2.52
C ALA A 80 3.73 -6.13 -2.12
N PHE A 81 3.62 -7.21 -2.88
CA PHE A 81 2.69 -8.28 -2.57
C PHE A 81 3.44 -9.60 -2.52
N ALA A 82 3.11 -10.44 -1.54
CA ALA A 82 3.79 -11.72 -1.35
C ALA A 82 2.81 -12.80 -0.92
N GLU A 83 3.14 -14.05 -1.25
CA GLU A 83 2.37 -15.19 -0.80
C GLU A 83 2.74 -15.59 0.61
N ILE A 84 3.99 -15.35 0.99
CA ILE A 84 4.54 -15.74 2.28
C ILE A 84 5.28 -14.53 2.84
N THR A 85 5.20 -14.35 4.15
CA THR A 85 5.93 -13.28 4.83
C THR A 85 6.30 -13.73 6.23
N ILE A 86 7.20 -12.97 6.89
CA ILE A 86 7.61 -13.30 8.26
C ILE A 86 6.52 -12.88 9.23
N GLU A 87 6.36 -13.66 10.28
CA GLU A 87 5.30 -13.44 11.26
C GLU A 87 5.42 -12.09 11.94
N ALA A 88 6.64 -11.61 12.13
CA ALA A 88 6.89 -10.37 12.87
C ALA A 88 6.23 -9.15 12.24
N CYS A 89 6.00 -9.13 10.92
CA CYS A 89 5.39 -7.97 10.26
C CYS A 89 3.87 -8.13 10.09
N GLN A 90 3.32 -9.31 10.38
CA GLN A 90 1.90 -9.57 10.14
C GLN A 90 1.05 -8.82 11.16
N ALA A 91 0.07 -8.08 10.66
CA ALA A 91 -0.79 -7.28 11.52
C ALA A 91 -2.12 -7.05 10.84
N THR A 92 -3.17 -6.81 11.63
CA THR A 92 -4.43 -6.32 11.11
C THR A 92 -4.38 -4.80 11.06
N PRO A 93 -5.15 -4.17 10.18
CA PRO A 93 -5.20 -2.71 10.14
C PRO A 93 -5.54 -2.07 11.48
N SER A 94 -6.49 -2.66 12.22
CA SER A 94 -6.87 -2.15 13.55
C SER A 94 -5.72 -2.24 14.54
N TYR A 95 -4.94 -3.32 14.50
CA TYR A 95 -3.82 -3.47 15.39
C TYR A 95 -2.73 -2.45 15.07
N ILE A 96 -2.51 -2.17 13.78
CA ILE A 96 -1.57 -1.11 13.38
C ILE A 96 -2.05 0.23 13.93
N GLU A 97 -3.33 0.53 13.78
CA GLU A 97 -3.92 1.77 14.25
C GLU A 97 -3.72 1.94 15.75
N GLN A 98 -3.95 0.87 16.52
CA GLN A 98 -3.88 0.92 17.97
C GLN A 98 -2.45 0.96 18.49
N ASN A 99 -1.47 0.57 17.68
CA ASN A 99 -0.08 0.44 18.09
C ASN A 99 0.86 1.13 17.10
N LEU A 100 0.43 2.28 16.59
CA LEU A 100 1.11 2.93 15.46
C LEU A 100 2.58 3.25 15.76
N ASP A 101 2.90 3.73 16.96
CA ASP A 101 4.29 4.05 17.29
C ASP A 101 5.19 2.83 17.20
N TYR A 102 4.68 1.67 17.63
CA TYR A 102 5.44 0.43 17.50
C TYR A 102 5.72 0.12 16.03
N TRP A 103 4.69 0.19 15.18
CA TRP A 103 4.83 -0.20 13.78
C TRP A 103 5.69 0.79 12.98
N LEU A 104 5.63 2.07 13.34
CA LEU A 104 6.51 3.05 12.71
C LEU A 104 7.97 2.77 13.03
N ARG A 105 8.26 2.32 14.26
CA ARG A 105 9.63 1.95 14.63
C ARG A 105 10.05 0.63 13.99
N PHE A 106 9.13 -0.33 13.91
CA PHE A 106 9.45 -1.60 13.27
C PHE A 106 9.74 -1.41 11.78
N GLY A 107 9.02 -0.51 11.12
CA GLY A 107 9.33 -0.10 9.77
C GLY A 107 8.67 -0.92 8.67
N GLN A 108 7.87 -1.92 9.02
CA GLN A 108 7.22 -2.75 8.00
C GLN A 108 5.92 -3.32 8.54
N VAL A 109 4.88 -3.33 7.71
CA VAL A 109 3.63 -4.02 8.02
C VAL A 109 3.29 -4.98 6.88
N CYS A 110 2.61 -6.08 7.23
CA CYS A 110 2.19 -7.10 6.27
C CYS A 110 0.73 -7.41 6.55
N ILE A 111 -0.15 -7.07 5.62
CA ILE A 111 -1.59 -7.18 5.80
C ILE A 111 -2.16 -8.15 4.78
N MET A 112 -2.81 -9.21 5.25
CA MET A 112 -3.45 -10.18 4.35
C MET A 112 -4.78 -9.64 3.87
N GLY A 113 -5.01 -9.70 2.58
CA GLY A 113 -6.28 -9.27 2.01
C GLY A 113 -6.36 -9.48 0.52
N VAL A 114 -7.47 -9.01 -0.05
CA VAL A 114 -7.79 -9.14 -1.46
C VAL A 114 -7.89 -7.74 -2.07
N ILE A 115 -7.24 -7.54 -3.21
CA ILE A 115 -7.44 -6.30 -3.97
C ILE A 115 -8.83 -6.40 -4.59
N GLU A 116 -9.73 -5.50 -4.18
CA GLU A 116 -11.12 -5.60 -4.62
C GLU A 116 -11.53 -4.52 -5.61
N ALA A 117 -10.75 -3.46 -5.76
CA ALA A 117 -11.08 -2.41 -6.73
C ALA A 117 -9.87 -1.55 -7.00
N ARG A 118 -9.79 -1.03 -8.21
CA ARG A 118 -8.88 0.05 -8.53
C ARG A 118 -9.63 1.37 -8.35
N GLU A 119 -9.00 2.32 -7.70
CA GLU A 119 -9.62 3.59 -7.37
C GLU A 119 -9.00 4.73 -8.18
N ARG A 120 -9.71 5.83 -8.26
CA ARG A 120 -9.25 7.01 -8.98
C ARG A 120 -8.46 7.92 -8.07
#